data_dede49b4cdecaa42c6bab2ba4411879e
#
_entry.id   dede49b4cdecaa42c6bab2ba4411879e
#
_cell.length_a   1.000
_cell.length_b   1.000
_cell.length_c   1.000
_cell.angle_alpha   90.00
_cell.angle_beta   90.00
_cell.angle_gamma   90.00
#
_symmetry.space_group_name_H-M   'P 1'
#
loop_
_entity.id
_entity.type
_entity.pdbx_description
1 polymer ?
#
loop_
_entity_poly.entity_id
_entity_poly.type
_entity_poly.pdbx_seq_one_letter_code
_entity_poly.pdbx_strand_id
1 'polypeptide(L)'
;QAEGPDSVLAFIMEPIGGAATSALVAPDSYYPRIREICDRYGILLIHDEVMSGAGRTGKFLGGDHWNCKPDIVALSKGLGSGYAPLGALAAPMRLVEPLLASGGFQHGHTYAGNPLACAAGLAVLGEMDRLDLIANAAAMGDVLMDGLKGLAKRFPFIADVRGKGLLTGAEMVADPDTLRPI
;
A
#
# COMPACT_ATOMS: atom_id res chain seq x y z
N GLN A 1 -17.49 17.49 4.51
CA GLN A 1 -18.64 18.45 4.38
C GLN A 1 -18.27 19.85 4.86
N ALA A 2 -17.37 19.97 5.84
CA ALA A 2 -16.98 21.29 6.35
C ALA A 2 -16.35 22.18 5.27
N GLU A 3 -15.47 21.61 4.44
CA GLU A 3 -14.75 22.35 3.38
C GLU A 3 -15.53 22.44 2.06
N GLY A 4 -16.59 21.65 1.92
CA GLY A 4 -17.31 21.48 0.66
C GLY A 4 -16.61 20.53 -0.32
N PRO A 5 -17.34 19.75 -1.12
CA PRO A 5 -16.75 18.77 -2.04
C PRO A 5 -15.92 19.43 -3.15
N ASP A 6 -16.29 20.61 -3.59
CA ASP A 6 -15.63 21.32 -4.69
C ASP A 6 -14.21 21.81 -4.34
N SER A 7 -13.87 21.82 -3.05
CA SER A 7 -12.54 22.21 -2.57
C SER A 7 -11.59 21.02 -2.38
N VAL A 8 -12.06 19.77 -2.53
CA VAL A 8 -11.28 18.55 -2.29
C VAL A 8 -10.93 17.89 -3.62
N LEU A 9 -9.67 17.97 -4.02
CA LEU A 9 -9.18 17.35 -5.26
C LEU A 9 -9.02 15.84 -5.14
N ALA A 10 -8.41 15.36 -4.04
CA ALA A 10 -8.05 13.97 -3.88
C ALA A 10 -8.09 13.54 -2.41
N PHE A 11 -8.29 12.24 -2.21
CA PHE A 11 -8.09 11.54 -0.95
C PHE A 11 -6.97 10.52 -1.12
N ILE A 12 -5.90 10.66 -0.34
CA ILE A 12 -4.77 9.72 -0.36
C ILE A 12 -4.77 8.85 0.89
N MET A 13 -4.54 7.55 0.72
CA MET A 13 -4.42 6.61 1.83
C MET A 13 -3.46 5.47 1.51
N GLU A 14 -2.82 4.92 2.54
CA GLU A 14 -2.23 3.58 2.50
C GLU A 14 -3.36 2.55 2.62
N PRO A 15 -3.54 1.59 1.68
CA PRO A 15 -4.56 0.53 1.83
C PRO A 15 -4.33 -0.34 3.06
N ILE A 16 -3.08 -0.59 3.37
CA ILE A 16 -2.65 -1.19 4.64
C ILE A 16 -1.58 -0.26 5.19
N GLY A 17 -1.78 0.20 6.40
CA GLY A 17 -0.87 1.16 7.02
C GLY A 17 0.55 0.63 7.12
N GLY A 18 1.52 1.50 6.85
CA GLY A 18 2.93 1.15 6.87
C GLY A 18 3.53 1.13 8.28
N ALA A 19 4.80 1.51 8.36
CA ALA A 19 5.59 1.45 9.60
C ALA A 19 5.00 2.28 10.74
N ALA A 20 4.45 3.47 10.43
CA ALA A 20 3.92 4.38 11.45
C ALA A 20 2.69 3.81 12.18
N THR A 21 1.93 2.92 11.55
CA THR A 21 0.71 2.34 12.09
C THR A 21 0.82 0.83 12.32
N SER A 22 2.01 0.26 12.12
CA SER A 22 2.31 -1.15 12.34
C SER A 22 1.35 -2.10 11.63
N ALA A 23 1.30 -1.98 10.29
CA ALA A 23 0.45 -2.80 9.40
C ALA A 23 -1.05 -2.74 9.72
N LEU A 24 -1.55 -1.56 10.11
CA LEU A 24 -2.97 -1.35 10.41
C LEU A 24 -3.83 -1.68 9.20
N VAL A 25 -4.85 -2.50 9.41
CA VAL A 25 -5.87 -2.85 8.42
C VAL A 25 -7.21 -2.28 8.90
N ALA A 26 -7.82 -1.45 8.07
CA ALA A 26 -9.15 -0.92 8.37
C ALA A 26 -10.23 -2.03 8.24
N PRO A 27 -11.41 -1.87 8.85
CA PRO A 27 -12.52 -2.78 8.62
C PRO A 27 -12.86 -2.91 7.13
N ASP A 28 -13.27 -4.10 6.68
CA ASP A 28 -13.52 -4.38 5.25
C ASP A 28 -14.54 -3.41 4.62
N SER A 29 -15.48 -2.90 5.40
CA SER A 29 -16.47 -1.90 4.95
C SER A 29 -15.89 -0.52 4.64
N TYR A 30 -14.68 -0.21 5.12
CA TYR A 30 -14.05 1.09 4.92
C TYR A 30 -13.72 1.35 3.45
N TYR A 31 -13.12 0.37 2.78
CA TYR A 31 -12.59 0.54 1.43
C TYR A 31 -13.68 0.82 0.38
N PRO A 32 -14.76 0.01 0.28
CA PRO A 32 -15.84 0.31 -0.65
C PRO A 32 -16.54 1.62 -0.31
N ARG A 33 -16.62 1.97 0.99
CA ARG A 33 -17.24 3.24 1.40
C ARG A 33 -16.41 4.45 0.99
N ILE A 34 -15.08 4.39 1.11
CA ILE A 34 -14.21 5.47 0.62
C ILE A 34 -14.32 5.60 -0.89
N ARG A 35 -14.31 4.50 -1.65
CA ARG A 35 -14.49 4.55 -3.11
C ARG A 35 -15.83 5.18 -3.49
N GLU A 36 -16.92 4.78 -2.85
CA GLU A 36 -18.25 5.35 -3.05
C GLU A 36 -18.28 6.87 -2.81
N ILE A 37 -17.65 7.32 -1.73
CA ILE A 37 -17.59 8.76 -1.41
C ILE A 37 -16.78 9.50 -2.49
N CYS A 38 -15.62 8.98 -2.86
CA CYS A 38 -14.78 9.59 -3.90
C CYS A 38 -15.54 9.69 -5.24
N ASP A 39 -16.23 8.62 -5.63
CA ASP A 39 -17.02 8.59 -6.88
C ASP A 39 -18.18 9.60 -6.83
N ARG A 40 -18.90 9.64 -5.71
CA ARG A 40 -20.05 10.54 -5.52
C ARG A 40 -19.69 12.02 -5.67
N TYR A 41 -18.52 12.42 -5.19
CA TYR A 41 -18.09 13.81 -5.14
C TYR A 41 -17.02 14.17 -6.17
N GLY A 42 -16.67 13.25 -7.07
CA GLY A 42 -15.64 13.49 -8.09
C GLY A 42 -14.23 13.68 -7.52
N ILE A 43 -13.97 13.12 -6.34
CA ILE A 43 -12.68 13.18 -5.64
C ILE A 43 -11.78 12.04 -6.13
N LEU A 44 -10.54 12.32 -6.50
CA LEU A 44 -9.58 11.29 -6.90
C LEU A 44 -9.17 10.45 -5.68
N LEU A 45 -9.24 9.13 -5.81
CA LEU A 45 -8.68 8.21 -4.81
C LEU A 45 -7.25 7.86 -5.18
N ILE A 46 -6.31 8.14 -4.29
CA ILE A 46 -4.89 7.82 -4.45
C ILE A 46 -4.51 6.74 -3.43
N HIS A 47 -3.97 5.62 -3.91
CA HIS A 47 -3.37 4.63 -3.03
C HIS A 47 -1.86 4.86 -2.93
N ASP A 48 -1.39 5.09 -1.71
CA ASP A 48 0.02 4.97 -1.36
C ASP A 48 0.34 3.49 -1.11
N GLU A 49 0.83 2.84 -2.16
CA GLU A 49 1.20 1.42 -2.16
C GLU A 49 2.72 1.23 -1.95
N VAL A 50 3.38 2.22 -1.41
CA VAL A 50 4.83 2.19 -1.16
C VAL A 50 5.23 1.06 -0.21
N MET A 51 4.40 0.76 0.78
CA MET A 51 4.61 -0.35 1.71
C MET A 51 3.81 -1.61 1.34
N SER A 52 2.56 -1.43 0.92
CA SER A 52 1.60 -2.51 0.71
C SER A 52 1.65 -3.13 -0.69
N GLY A 53 2.21 -2.40 -1.66
CA GLY A 53 2.29 -2.84 -3.06
C GLY A 53 3.46 -3.77 -3.37
N ALA A 54 3.64 -4.02 -4.66
CA ALA A 54 4.67 -4.89 -5.20
C ALA A 54 4.68 -6.30 -4.58
N GLY A 55 3.48 -6.89 -4.39
CA GLY A 55 3.33 -8.27 -3.97
C GLY A 55 3.41 -8.53 -2.47
N ARG A 56 3.81 -7.55 -1.66
CA ARG A 56 4.08 -7.70 -0.22
C ARG A 56 2.93 -8.33 0.56
N THR A 57 1.70 -8.03 0.19
CA THR A 57 0.50 -8.47 0.92
C THR A 57 -0.13 -9.76 0.36
N GLY A 58 0.51 -10.40 -0.64
CA GLY A 58 -0.08 -11.52 -1.37
C GLY A 58 -1.01 -11.11 -2.52
N LYS A 59 -1.05 -9.80 -2.82
CA LYS A 59 -1.62 -9.19 -4.02
C LYS A 59 -0.62 -8.20 -4.58
N PHE A 60 -0.66 -7.90 -5.90
CA PHE A 60 0.25 -6.90 -6.47
C PHE A 60 0.04 -5.53 -5.85
N LEU A 61 -1.21 -5.12 -5.68
CA LEU A 61 -1.61 -3.93 -4.92
C LEU A 61 -2.35 -4.36 -3.65
N GLY A 62 -2.07 -3.71 -2.53
CA GLY A 62 -2.76 -3.97 -1.26
C GLY A 62 -4.27 -3.67 -1.34
N GLY A 63 -4.67 -2.66 -2.11
CA GLY A 63 -6.09 -2.33 -2.34
C GLY A 63 -6.90 -3.43 -3.04
N ASP A 64 -6.25 -4.37 -3.74
CA ASP A 64 -6.90 -5.48 -4.45
C ASP A 64 -7.57 -6.48 -3.49
N HIS A 65 -7.20 -6.49 -2.22
CA HIS A 65 -7.87 -7.32 -1.21
C HIS A 65 -9.35 -6.98 -1.04
N TRP A 66 -9.72 -5.73 -1.33
CA TRP A 66 -11.10 -5.21 -1.16
C TRP A 66 -11.73 -4.75 -2.47
N ASN A 67 -11.11 -5.06 -3.61
CA ASN A 67 -11.52 -4.56 -4.92
C ASN A 67 -11.71 -3.03 -4.95
N CYS A 68 -10.95 -2.31 -4.11
CA CYS A 68 -10.97 -0.86 -4.02
C CYS A 68 -9.96 -0.28 -5.02
N LYS A 69 -10.42 0.01 -6.24
CA LYS A 69 -9.55 0.52 -7.31
C LYS A 69 -9.31 2.02 -7.15
N PRO A 70 -8.05 2.46 -7.02
CA PRO A 70 -7.71 3.87 -6.99
C PRO A 70 -7.73 4.50 -8.39
N ASP A 71 -7.74 5.83 -8.42
CA ASP A 71 -7.50 6.60 -9.64
C ASP A 71 -5.99 6.74 -9.91
N ILE A 72 -5.19 6.82 -8.85
CA ILE A 72 -3.74 6.96 -8.93
C ILE A 72 -3.09 6.00 -7.92
N VAL A 73 -1.98 5.39 -8.30
CA VAL A 73 -1.18 4.51 -7.43
C VAL A 73 0.25 5.03 -7.34
N ALA A 74 0.77 5.18 -6.12
CA ALA A 74 2.17 5.42 -5.86
C ALA A 74 2.86 4.12 -5.42
N LEU A 75 3.95 3.74 -6.09
CA LEU A 75 4.74 2.54 -5.82
C LEU A 75 6.21 2.92 -5.58
N SER A 76 6.89 2.16 -4.71
CA SER A 76 8.33 2.28 -4.49
C SER A 76 8.84 1.00 -3.81
N LYS A 77 9.87 1.09 -2.98
CA LYS A 77 10.43 0.01 -2.15
C LYS A 77 10.47 -1.35 -2.85
N GLY A 78 9.43 -2.17 -2.70
CA GLY A 78 9.30 -3.49 -3.31
C GLY A 78 9.43 -3.50 -4.83
N LEU A 79 9.08 -2.39 -5.50
CA LEU A 79 9.21 -2.26 -6.96
C LEU A 79 10.67 -2.39 -7.43
N GLY A 80 11.62 -1.85 -6.67
CA GLY A 80 13.06 -1.99 -6.93
C GLY A 80 13.73 -3.03 -6.05
N SER A 81 13.01 -3.60 -5.09
CA SER A 81 13.46 -4.65 -4.13
C SER A 81 14.81 -4.35 -3.45
N GLY A 82 15.15 -3.07 -3.30
CA GLY A 82 16.42 -2.61 -2.72
C GLY A 82 17.62 -2.65 -3.65
N TYR A 83 17.50 -3.16 -4.87
CA TYR A 83 18.60 -3.20 -5.85
C TYR A 83 18.92 -1.84 -6.47
N ALA A 84 17.87 -1.02 -6.67
CA ALA A 84 18.04 0.37 -7.11
C ALA A 84 16.95 1.25 -6.52
N PRO A 85 17.23 2.56 -6.26
CA PRO A 85 16.20 3.51 -5.90
C PRO A 85 15.22 3.67 -7.05
N LEU A 86 13.97 3.24 -6.84
CA LEU A 86 12.91 3.31 -7.85
C LEU A 86 11.59 3.65 -7.19
N GLY A 87 10.89 4.62 -7.75
CA GLY A 87 9.51 4.93 -7.45
C GLY A 87 8.73 5.10 -8.76
N ALA A 88 7.44 4.86 -8.71
CA ALA A 88 6.55 5.02 -9.84
C ALA A 88 5.22 5.61 -9.41
N LEU A 89 4.65 6.43 -10.27
CA LEU A 89 3.28 6.90 -10.19
C LEU A 89 2.53 6.35 -11.40
N ALA A 90 1.47 5.61 -11.17
CA ALA A 90 0.61 5.08 -12.22
C ALA A 90 -0.73 5.81 -12.21
N ALA A 91 -1.12 6.37 -13.36
CA ALA A 91 -2.39 7.06 -13.54
C ALA A 91 -2.98 6.74 -14.92
N PRO A 92 -4.31 6.71 -15.08
CA PRO A 92 -4.94 6.50 -16.38
C PRO A 92 -4.78 7.73 -17.29
N MET A 93 -4.73 7.50 -18.60
CA MET A 93 -4.54 8.57 -19.62
C MET A 93 -5.57 9.68 -19.50
N ARG A 94 -6.81 9.41 -19.10
CA ARG A 94 -7.84 10.43 -18.86
C ARG A 94 -7.43 11.53 -17.86
N LEU A 95 -6.49 11.23 -16.95
CA LEU A 95 -5.92 12.22 -16.02
C LEU A 95 -4.66 12.88 -16.57
N VAL A 96 -3.91 12.18 -17.42
CA VAL A 96 -2.64 12.65 -17.99
C VAL A 96 -2.87 13.62 -19.15
N GLU A 97 -3.79 13.30 -20.07
CA GLU A 97 -4.06 14.11 -21.25
C GLU A 97 -4.39 15.59 -20.95
N PRO A 98 -5.28 15.90 -19.97
CA PRO A 98 -5.55 17.29 -19.61
C PRO A 98 -4.33 18.03 -19.06
N LEU A 99 -3.44 17.31 -18.33
CA LEU A 99 -2.20 17.91 -17.84
C LEU A 99 -1.25 18.25 -18.98
N LEU A 100 -1.12 17.36 -19.96
CA LEU A 100 -0.30 17.61 -21.16
C LEU A 100 -0.85 18.81 -21.96
N ALA A 101 -2.17 18.91 -22.10
CA ALA A 101 -2.81 20.01 -22.81
C ALA A 101 -2.68 21.36 -22.08
N SER A 102 -2.51 21.36 -20.75
CA SER A 102 -2.38 22.57 -19.93
C SER A 102 -0.94 23.06 -19.71
N GLY A 103 0.04 22.50 -20.43
CA GLY A 103 1.45 22.89 -20.34
C GLY A 103 2.37 21.79 -19.78
N GLY A 104 1.84 20.59 -19.60
CA GLY A 104 2.60 19.41 -19.21
C GLY A 104 2.76 19.24 -17.69
N PHE A 105 3.48 18.19 -17.32
CA PHE A 105 3.75 17.85 -15.94
C PHE A 105 4.87 18.72 -15.40
N GLN A 106 4.56 19.64 -14.50
CA GLN A 106 5.48 20.66 -14.00
C GLN A 106 6.39 20.17 -12.85
N HIS A 107 6.27 18.90 -12.45
CA HIS A 107 7.09 18.30 -11.42
C HIS A 107 7.94 17.17 -12.00
N GLY A 108 9.23 17.15 -11.63
CA GLY A 108 10.14 16.12 -12.12
C GLY A 108 11.42 16.05 -11.28
N HIS A 109 12.16 14.99 -11.48
CA HIS A 109 13.47 14.77 -10.87
C HIS A 109 14.49 14.49 -11.98
N THR A 110 15.72 14.99 -11.81
CA THR A 110 16.81 14.80 -12.79
C THR A 110 17.03 13.33 -13.13
N TYR A 111 16.86 12.43 -12.17
CA TYR A 111 17.04 10.99 -12.36
C TYR A 111 15.75 10.23 -12.69
N ALA A 112 14.64 10.92 -12.96
CA ALA A 112 13.41 10.26 -13.44
C ALA A 112 13.68 9.51 -14.74
N GLY A 113 13.18 8.27 -14.83
CA GLY A 113 13.43 7.40 -15.98
C GLY A 113 14.86 6.89 -16.09
N ASN A 114 15.65 6.92 -15.00
CA ASN A 114 17.02 6.40 -15.02
C ASN A 114 17.05 4.96 -15.56
N PRO A 115 17.80 4.67 -16.64
CA PRO A 115 17.75 3.37 -17.29
C PRO A 115 18.18 2.21 -16.39
N LEU A 116 19.17 2.42 -15.52
CA LEU A 116 19.64 1.40 -14.60
C LEU A 116 18.58 1.05 -13.57
N ALA A 117 17.92 2.05 -12.97
CA ALA A 117 16.86 1.84 -12.01
C ALA A 117 15.63 1.16 -12.66
N CYS A 118 15.26 1.57 -13.88
CA CYS A 118 14.18 0.94 -14.63
C CYS A 118 14.50 -0.52 -15.01
N ALA A 119 15.73 -0.80 -15.44
CA ALA A 119 16.17 -2.17 -15.75
C ALA A 119 16.15 -3.07 -14.50
N ALA A 120 16.58 -2.56 -13.34
CA ALA A 120 16.48 -3.28 -12.08
C ALA A 120 15.02 -3.57 -11.70
N GLY A 121 14.11 -2.59 -11.84
CA GLY A 121 12.68 -2.79 -11.61
C GLY A 121 12.06 -3.85 -12.53
N LEU A 122 12.40 -3.81 -13.83
CA LEU A 122 11.94 -4.82 -14.78
C LEU A 122 12.44 -6.23 -14.40
N ALA A 123 13.70 -6.36 -13.99
CA ALA A 123 14.26 -7.63 -13.53
C ALA A 123 13.53 -8.13 -12.26
N VAL A 124 13.25 -7.25 -11.31
CA VAL A 124 12.48 -7.59 -10.08
C VAL A 124 11.09 -8.09 -10.45
N LEU A 125 10.35 -7.39 -11.30
CA LEU A 125 9.02 -7.81 -11.74
C LEU A 125 9.06 -9.16 -12.48
N GLY A 126 10.06 -9.35 -13.35
CA GLY A 126 10.26 -10.62 -14.05
C GLY A 126 10.53 -11.80 -13.09
N GLU A 127 11.34 -11.59 -12.04
CA GLU A 127 11.60 -12.62 -11.03
C GLU A 127 10.37 -12.88 -10.15
N MET A 128 9.59 -11.84 -9.82
CA MET A 128 8.34 -11.99 -9.07
C MET A 128 7.36 -12.90 -9.82
N ASP A 129 7.22 -12.71 -11.13
CA ASP A 129 6.35 -13.52 -11.99
C ASP A 129 6.93 -14.94 -12.16
N ARG A 130 8.22 -15.06 -12.51
CA ARG A 130 8.89 -16.34 -12.74
C ARG A 130 8.84 -17.28 -11.55
N LEU A 131 8.93 -16.75 -10.33
CA LEU A 131 8.97 -17.51 -9.07
C LEU A 131 7.64 -17.52 -8.33
N ASP A 132 6.58 -16.94 -8.90
CA ASP A 132 5.26 -16.81 -8.28
C ASP A 132 5.35 -16.24 -6.84
N LEU A 133 6.17 -15.18 -6.66
CA LEU A 133 6.48 -14.65 -5.33
C LEU A 133 5.26 -14.01 -4.66
N ILE A 134 4.26 -13.55 -5.42
CA ILE A 134 3.03 -12.99 -4.87
C ILE A 134 2.20 -14.07 -4.17
N ALA A 135 2.02 -15.23 -4.81
CA ALA A 135 1.33 -16.37 -4.19
C ALA A 135 2.12 -16.91 -2.98
N ASN A 136 3.46 -16.97 -3.10
CA ASN A 136 4.31 -17.34 -1.96
C ASN A 136 4.16 -16.35 -0.79
N ALA A 137 4.08 -15.04 -1.05
CA ALA A 137 3.87 -14.04 0.00
C ALA A 137 2.51 -14.20 0.69
N ALA A 138 1.47 -14.60 -0.04
CA ALA A 138 0.18 -14.95 0.56
C ALA A 138 0.30 -16.16 1.49
N ALA A 139 0.83 -17.27 0.99
CA ALA A 139 0.96 -18.52 1.75
C ALA A 139 1.86 -18.38 2.98
N MET A 140 3.02 -17.75 2.84
CA MET A 140 3.94 -17.50 3.95
C MET A 140 3.39 -16.45 4.93
N GLY A 141 2.57 -15.53 4.46
CA GLY A 141 1.84 -14.58 5.29
C GLY A 141 0.90 -15.29 6.27
N ASP A 142 0.16 -16.29 5.81
CA ASP A 142 -0.71 -17.10 6.67
C ASP A 142 0.11 -17.85 7.74
N VAL A 143 1.22 -18.47 7.36
CA VAL A 143 2.13 -19.17 8.31
C VAL A 143 2.68 -18.18 9.35
N LEU A 144 3.13 -16.99 8.92
CA LEU A 144 3.66 -15.96 9.81
C LEU A 144 2.58 -15.45 10.78
N MET A 145 1.41 -15.16 10.26
CA MET A 145 0.27 -14.66 11.03
C MET A 145 -0.18 -15.67 12.10
N ASP A 146 -0.27 -16.96 11.76
CA ASP A 146 -0.63 -18.01 12.69
C ASP A 146 0.45 -18.18 13.78
N GLY A 147 1.73 -18.11 13.39
CA GLY A 147 2.85 -18.14 14.34
C GLY A 147 2.79 -16.97 15.33
N LEU A 148 2.60 -15.75 14.85
CA LEU A 148 2.49 -14.54 15.69
C LEU A 148 1.28 -14.60 16.62
N LYS A 149 0.11 -15.02 16.12
CA LYS A 149 -1.08 -15.25 16.96
C LYS A 149 -0.86 -16.34 18.01
N GLY A 150 -0.08 -17.38 17.66
CA GLY A 150 0.34 -18.41 18.62
C GLY A 150 1.23 -17.84 19.74
N LEU A 151 2.13 -16.92 19.42
CA LEU A 151 2.94 -16.20 20.41
C LEU A 151 2.07 -15.27 21.28
N ALA A 152 1.16 -14.52 20.69
CA ALA A 152 0.25 -13.63 21.43
C ALA A 152 -0.57 -14.38 22.49
N LYS A 153 -1.01 -15.61 22.20
CA LYS A 153 -1.68 -16.47 23.19
C LYS A 153 -0.79 -16.86 24.37
N ARG A 154 0.52 -16.91 24.17
CA ARG A 154 1.51 -17.31 25.21
C ARG A 154 2.07 -16.13 25.98
N PHE A 155 2.12 -14.97 25.34
CA PHE A 155 2.76 -13.77 25.85
C PHE A 155 1.79 -12.60 25.85
N PRO A 156 1.14 -12.29 26.98
CA PRO A 156 0.10 -11.24 27.06
C PRO A 156 0.58 -9.84 26.69
N PHE A 157 1.89 -9.57 26.71
CA PHE A 157 2.44 -8.30 26.28
C PHE A 157 2.35 -8.10 24.75
N ILE A 158 2.02 -9.13 23.97
CA ILE A 158 1.65 -9.01 22.55
C ILE A 158 0.14 -8.82 22.49
N ALA A 159 -0.29 -7.56 22.47
CA ALA A 159 -1.70 -7.21 22.60
C ALA A 159 -2.49 -7.36 21.30
N ASP A 160 -1.83 -7.16 20.16
CA ASP A 160 -2.48 -7.29 18.84
C ASP A 160 -1.51 -7.83 17.78
N VAL A 161 -2.07 -8.60 16.84
CA VAL A 161 -1.36 -9.09 15.66
C VAL A 161 -2.23 -8.85 14.44
N ARG A 162 -1.75 -8.04 13.49
CA ARG A 162 -2.51 -7.58 12.34
C ARG A 162 -1.67 -7.52 11.07
N GLY A 163 -2.34 -7.33 9.93
CA GLY A 163 -1.70 -7.20 8.62
C GLY A 163 -2.32 -8.10 7.56
N LYS A 164 -1.66 -8.15 6.40
CA LYS A 164 -1.99 -9.03 5.26
C LYS A 164 -0.70 -9.55 4.61
N GLY A 165 -0.69 -10.82 4.25
CA GLY A 165 0.49 -11.46 3.66
C GLY A 165 1.73 -11.28 4.54
N LEU A 166 2.83 -10.81 3.96
CA LEU A 166 4.08 -10.55 4.67
C LEU A 166 4.23 -9.09 5.15
N LEU A 167 3.16 -8.30 5.13
CA LEU A 167 3.07 -7.00 5.81
C LEU A 167 2.29 -7.20 7.11
N THR A 168 3.00 -7.51 8.18
CA THR A 168 2.42 -7.84 9.49
C THR A 168 3.01 -6.96 10.58
N GLY A 169 2.22 -6.71 11.61
CA GLY A 169 2.62 -6.01 12.81
C GLY A 169 2.18 -6.77 14.06
N ALA A 170 3.01 -6.73 15.10
CA ALA A 170 2.70 -7.19 16.43
C ALA A 170 2.84 -6.01 17.40
N GLU A 171 1.76 -5.62 18.05
CA GLU A 171 1.75 -4.53 19.01
C GLU A 171 2.14 -5.03 20.38
N MET A 172 3.23 -4.51 20.90
CA MET A 172 3.72 -4.86 22.24
C MET A 172 3.37 -3.75 23.23
N VAL A 173 2.85 -4.16 24.40
CA VAL A 173 2.41 -3.25 25.46
C VAL A 173 3.06 -3.61 26.80
N ALA A 174 3.27 -2.60 27.62
CA ALA A 174 3.77 -2.78 29.00
C ALA A 174 2.67 -3.33 29.94
N ASP A 175 1.42 -3.07 29.59
CA ASP A 175 0.24 -3.47 30.36
C ASP A 175 -0.88 -3.87 29.41
N PRO A 176 -1.23 -5.17 29.34
CA PRO A 176 -2.25 -5.68 28.42
C PRO A 176 -3.68 -5.19 28.77
N ASP A 177 -3.97 -4.82 30.02
CA ASP A 177 -5.30 -4.40 30.42
C ASP A 177 -5.60 -2.94 30.00
N THR A 178 -4.58 -2.09 30.05
CA THR A 178 -4.68 -0.66 29.70
C THR A 178 -4.12 -0.34 28.32
N LEU A 179 -3.51 -1.31 27.65
CA LEU A 179 -2.80 -1.15 26.36
C LEU A 179 -1.71 -0.08 26.40
N ARG A 180 -1.11 0.14 27.57
CA ARG A 180 -0.05 1.13 27.74
C ARG A 180 1.19 0.70 26.93
N PRO A 181 1.73 1.55 26.05
CA PRO A 181 2.94 1.26 25.27
C PRO A 181 4.14 0.92 26.15
N ILE A 182 5.10 0.19 25.59
CA ILE A 182 6.40 -0.09 26.22
C ILE A 182 7.24 1.18 26.25
#